data_da70ed33e6f3779df2721d747c6025e5
#
_entry.id   da70ed33e6f3779df2721d747c6025e5
#
_cell.length_a   1.000
_cell.length_b   1.000
_cell.length_c   1.000
_cell.angle_alpha   90.00
_cell.angle_beta   90.00
_cell.angle_gamma   90.00
#
_symmetry.space_group_name_H-M   'P 1'
#
loop_
_entity.id
_entity.type
_entity.pdbx_description
1 polymer ?
#
loop_
_entity_poly.entity_id
_entity_poly.type
_entity_poly.pdbx_seq_one_letter_code
_entity_poly.pdbx_strand_id
1 'polypeptide(L)'
;VAIAAVLSGILSPVPEIIVIAHNIRSTHNVGAIFRTAEGFGISKIILSGYTPYPKLSGDTRLPHISEKLTSQIHKTALGAEEMVPFAYSEQIPLNSLKESGYRIVALEQNDRSINLADYTSPEKVALL
;
A
#
# COMPACT_ATOMS: atom_id res chain seq x y z
N VAL A 1 21.30 -7.47 -16.44
CA VAL A 1 21.09 -6.02 -16.63
C VAL A 1 20.73 -5.73 -18.08
N ALA A 2 21.50 -6.22 -19.04
CA ALA A 2 21.20 -6.05 -20.46
C ALA A 2 19.91 -6.78 -20.89
N ILE A 3 19.64 -7.96 -20.33
CA ILE A 3 18.42 -8.74 -20.59
C ILE A 3 17.17 -8.00 -20.07
N ALA A 4 17.25 -7.38 -18.90
CA ALA A 4 16.14 -6.60 -18.34
C ALA A 4 15.83 -5.36 -19.22
N ALA A 5 16.84 -4.69 -19.76
CA ALA A 5 16.65 -3.56 -20.66
C ALA A 5 16.02 -3.96 -22.00
N VAL A 6 16.37 -5.12 -22.55
CA VAL A 6 15.75 -5.65 -23.77
C VAL A 6 14.29 -6.06 -23.52
N LEU A 7 14.01 -6.71 -22.40
CA LEU A 7 12.65 -7.11 -22.04
C LEU A 7 11.75 -5.89 -21.74
N SER A 8 12.29 -4.84 -21.15
CA SER A 8 11.53 -3.61 -20.89
C SER A 8 11.08 -2.87 -22.16
N GLY A 9 11.77 -3.07 -23.28
CA GLY A 9 11.36 -2.56 -24.58
C GLY A 9 10.27 -3.38 -25.29
N ILE A 10 10.05 -4.64 -24.85
CA ILE A 10 9.08 -5.56 -25.44
C ILE A 10 7.80 -5.68 -24.61
N LEU A 11 7.91 -5.57 -23.27
CA LEU A 11 6.79 -5.65 -22.34
C LEU A 11 6.25 -4.25 -22.04
N SER A 12 4.93 -4.12 -21.94
CA SER A 12 4.31 -2.90 -21.41
C SER A 12 4.86 -2.60 -20.02
N PRO A 13 5.14 -1.33 -19.68
CA PRO A 13 5.63 -0.98 -18.34
C PRO A 13 4.65 -1.46 -17.29
N VAL A 14 5.15 -2.08 -16.22
CA VAL A 14 4.35 -2.47 -15.07
C VAL A 14 3.94 -1.18 -14.33
N PRO A 15 2.64 -0.99 -14.06
CA PRO A 15 2.20 0.18 -13.32
C PRO A 15 2.87 0.28 -11.95
N GLU A 16 3.24 1.48 -11.56
CA GLU A 16 3.64 1.76 -10.18
C GLU A 16 2.39 1.88 -9.31
N ILE A 17 2.25 0.99 -8.35
CA ILE A 17 1.07 0.92 -7.49
C ILE A 17 1.43 1.25 -6.05
N ILE A 18 0.70 2.20 -5.48
CA ILE A 18 0.65 2.48 -4.04
C ILE A 18 -0.68 1.95 -3.51
N VAL A 19 -0.66 1.28 -2.37
CA VAL A 19 -1.88 0.87 -1.66
C VAL A 19 -2.12 1.84 -0.51
N ILE A 20 -3.36 2.32 -0.38
CA ILE A 20 -3.80 3.17 0.73
C ILE A 20 -4.75 2.35 1.59
N ALA A 21 -4.33 2.03 2.80
CA ALA A 21 -5.15 1.35 3.79
C ALA A 21 -5.70 2.39 4.78
N HIS A 22 -6.91 2.86 4.53
CA HIS A 22 -7.57 3.88 5.34
C HIS A 22 -8.63 3.27 6.24
N ASN A 23 -8.54 3.57 7.54
CA ASN A 23 -9.51 3.11 8.54
C ASN A 23 -9.71 1.59 8.60
N ILE A 24 -8.64 0.84 8.40
CA ILE A 24 -8.64 -0.62 8.58
C ILE A 24 -8.44 -0.94 10.06
N ARG A 25 -9.39 -1.62 10.70
CA ARG A 25 -9.31 -1.94 12.15
C ARG A 25 -8.37 -3.08 12.47
N SER A 26 -8.40 -4.11 11.66
CA SER A 26 -7.76 -5.39 11.95
C SER A 26 -6.26 -5.35 11.70
N THR A 27 -5.45 -5.60 12.71
CA THR A 27 -4.00 -5.81 12.58
C THR A 27 -3.68 -6.99 11.66
N HIS A 28 -4.51 -8.04 11.67
CA HIS A 28 -4.36 -9.18 10.77
C HIS A 28 -4.62 -8.81 9.31
N ASN A 29 -5.61 -7.96 9.04
CA ASN A 29 -5.87 -7.48 7.69
C ASN A 29 -4.73 -6.57 7.19
N VAL A 30 -4.21 -5.71 8.05
CA VAL A 30 -3.04 -4.89 7.73
C VAL A 30 -1.83 -5.77 7.39
N GLY A 31 -1.56 -6.79 8.19
CA GLY A 31 -0.49 -7.75 7.91
C GLY A 31 -0.71 -8.49 6.58
N ALA A 32 -1.93 -8.90 6.29
CA ALA A 32 -2.27 -9.53 5.01
C ALA A 32 -2.08 -8.58 3.81
N ILE A 33 -2.36 -7.28 3.98
CA ILE A 33 -2.08 -6.26 2.97
C ILE A 33 -0.57 -6.17 2.72
N PHE A 34 0.26 -6.12 3.77
CA PHE A 34 1.72 -6.15 3.62
C PHE A 34 2.20 -7.39 2.87
N ARG A 35 1.70 -8.56 3.25
CA ARG A 35 2.08 -9.83 2.63
C ARG A 35 1.72 -9.87 1.14
N THR A 36 0.52 -9.44 0.80
CA THR A 36 0.05 -9.35 -0.59
C THR A 36 0.83 -8.31 -1.38
N ALA A 37 1.08 -7.14 -0.77
CA ALA A 37 1.84 -6.06 -1.39
C ALA A 37 3.26 -6.50 -1.75
N GLU A 38 3.93 -7.22 -0.87
CA GLU A 38 5.26 -7.78 -1.12
C GLU A 38 5.22 -8.75 -2.31
N GLY A 39 4.25 -9.67 -2.34
CA GLY A 39 4.12 -10.66 -3.40
C GLY A 39 3.85 -10.05 -4.77
N PHE A 40 3.14 -8.92 -4.85
CA PHE A 40 2.84 -8.22 -6.10
C PHE A 40 3.80 -7.08 -6.44
N GLY A 41 4.83 -6.85 -5.64
CA GLY A 41 5.80 -5.78 -5.90
C GLY A 41 5.21 -4.37 -5.80
N ILE A 42 4.27 -4.17 -4.86
CA ILE A 42 3.68 -2.86 -4.58
C ILE A 42 4.78 -1.91 -4.09
N SER A 43 4.81 -0.69 -4.63
CA SER A 43 5.88 0.26 -4.36
C SER A 43 5.88 0.78 -2.92
N LYS A 44 4.68 1.00 -2.35
CA LYS A 44 4.50 1.58 -1.02
C LYS A 44 3.10 1.32 -0.50
N ILE A 45 2.99 1.25 0.83
CA ILE A 45 1.70 1.27 1.54
C ILE A 45 1.58 2.58 2.33
N ILE A 46 0.46 3.26 2.21
CA ILE A 46 0.10 4.38 3.07
C ILE A 46 -1.00 3.90 4.02
N LEU A 47 -0.68 3.91 5.30
CA LEU A 47 -1.63 3.58 6.37
C LEU A 47 -2.19 4.90 6.92
N SER A 48 -3.50 5.00 7.06
CA SER A 48 -4.11 6.27 7.47
C SER A 48 -5.35 6.11 8.34
N GLY A 49 -5.72 7.21 8.99
CA GLY A 49 -6.81 7.23 9.96
C GLY A 49 -6.48 6.37 11.19
N TYR A 50 -7.42 5.56 11.64
CA TYR A 50 -7.21 4.64 12.78
C TYR A 50 -6.57 3.29 12.38
N THR A 51 -6.06 3.16 11.17
CA THR A 51 -5.35 1.95 10.73
C THR A 51 -4.12 1.70 11.61
N PRO A 52 -3.98 0.53 12.23
CA PRO A 52 -2.76 0.18 12.96
C PRO A 52 -1.58 0.07 12.01
N TYR A 53 -0.41 0.44 12.49
CA TYR A 53 0.82 0.40 11.70
C TYR A 53 2.00 -0.11 12.53
N PRO A 54 2.99 -0.76 11.87
CA PRO A 54 4.20 -1.21 12.55
C PRO A 54 4.99 -0.05 13.15
N LYS A 55 5.89 -0.36 14.06
CA LYS A 55 6.77 0.65 14.69
C LYS A 55 7.56 1.40 13.63
N LEU A 56 7.59 2.72 13.77
CA LEU A 56 8.34 3.63 12.92
C LEU A 56 9.66 4.03 13.56
N SER A 57 10.63 4.42 12.73
CA SER A 57 11.78 5.18 13.20
C SER A 57 11.31 6.54 13.73
N GLY A 58 11.69 6.88 14.98
CA GLY A 58 11.19 8.09 15.64
C GLY A 58 9.73 8.04 16.08
N ASP A 59 9.19 6.84 16.28
CA ASP A 59 7.81 6.61 16.72
C ASP A 59 7.52 7.30 18.05
N THR A 60 6.48 8.13 18.09
CA THR A 60 6.06 8.86 19.29
C THR A 60 5.03 8.13 20.14
N ARG A 61 4.52 6.99 19.67
CA ARG A 61 3.62 6.14 20.45
C ARG A 61 4.37 5.50 21.63
N LEU A 62 3.63 5.16 22.69
CA LEU A 62 4.19 4.41 23.81
C LEU A 62 4.82 3.10 23.30
N PRO A 63 6.06 2.74 23.71
CA PRO A 63 6.78 1.58 23.18
C PRO A 63 5.99 0.28 23.26
N HIS A 64 5.30 0.01 24.36
CA HIS A 64 4.50 -1.21 24.51
C HIS A 64 3.30 -1.28 23.55
N ILE A 65 2.78 -0.14 23.11
CA ILE A 65 1.68 -0.07 22.12
C ILE A 65 2.24 -0.35 20.73
N SER A 66 3.29 0.34 20.32
CA SER A 66 3.89 0.14 18.99
C SER A 66 4.46 -1.27 18.82
N GLU A 67 5.07 -1.84 19.84
CA GLU A 67 5.59 -3.21 19.82
C GLU A 67 4.47 -4.24 19.73
N LYS A 68 3.39 -4.06 20.50
CA LYS A 68 2.22 -4.94 20.46
C LYS A 68 1.58 -4.95 19.06
N LEU A 69 1.34 -3.78 18.48
CA LEU A 69 0.77 -3.66 17.15
C LEU A 69 1.67 -4.27 16.08
N THR A 70 2.97 -4.01 16.14
CA THR A 70 3.96 -4.63 15.24
C THR A 70 3.91 -6.15 15.31
N SER A 71 3.90 -6.71 16.52
CA SER A 71 3.81 -8.15 16.74
C SER A 71 2.52 -8.76 16.19
N GLN A 72 1.39 -8.06 16.35
CA GLN A 72 0.10 -8.52 15.83
C GLN A 72 0.06 -8.48 14.29
N ILE A 73 0.60 -7.42 13.69
CA ILE A 73 0.70 -7.28 12.23
C ILE A 73 1.62 -8.36 11.66
N HIS A 74 2.74 -8.62 12.31
CA HIS A 74 3.71 -9.64 11.90
C HIS A 74 3.10 -11.04 11.74
N LYS A 75 2.08 -11.38 12.53
CA LYS A 75 1.44 -12.70 12.47
C LYS A 75 0.90 -13.07 11.09
N THR A 76 0.49 -12.10 10.30
CA THR A 76 -0.01 -12.28 8.94
C THR A 76 0.89 -11.68 7.88
N ALA A 77 1.68 -10.67 8.21
CA ALA A 77 2.68 -10.09 7.31
C ALA A 77 3.89 -10.99 7.09
N LEU A 78 4.29 -11.77 8.12
CA LEU A 78 5.38 -12.73 8.05
C LEU A 78 6.73 -12.14 7.59
N GLY A 79 7.01 -10.91 7.99
CA GLY A 79 8.22 -10.18 7.62
C GLY A 79 8.05 -9.20 6.45
N ALA A 80 6.93 -9.25 5.72
CA ALA A 80 6.68 -8.32 4.63
C ALA A 80 6.61 -6.85 5.10
N GLU A 81 6.24 -6.62 6.36
CA GLU A 81 6.23 -5.29 6.98
C GLU A 81 7.62 -4.64 7.10
N GLU A 82 8.67 -5.43 7.00
CA GLU A 82 10.06 -4.94 6.96
C GLU A 82 10.58 -4.74 5.53
N MET A 83 9.89 -5.33 4.54
CA MET A 83 10.31 -5.35 3.15
C MET A 83 9.60 -4.29 2.31
N VAL A 84 8.30 -4.09 2.54
CA VAL A 84 7.49 -3.12 1.80
C VAL A 84 7.58 -1.74 2.45
N PRO A 85 8.04 -0.70 1.73
CA PRO A 85 8.03 0.66 2.26
C PRO A 85 6.63 1.08 2.67
N PHE A 86 6.50 1.72 3.82
CA PHE A 86 5.22 2.26 4.26
C PHE A 86 5.37 3.60 4.98
N ALA A 87 4.28 4.33 5.05
CA ALA A 87 4.16 5.54 5.84
C ALA A 87 2.82 5.57 6.54
N TYR A 88 2.74 6.29 7.65
CA TYR A 88 1.50 6.61 8.32
C TYR A 88 1.18 8.10 8.18
N SER A 89 -0.10 8.41 7.98
CA SER A 89 -0.63 9.76 7.95
C SER A 89 -2.03 9.79 8.55
N GLU A 90 -2.35 10.78 9.36
CA GLU A 90 -3.71 10.89 9.92
C GLU A 90 -4.78 10.99 8.84
N GLN A 91 -4.45 11.68 7.75
CA GLN A 91 -5.33 11.82 6.59
C GLN A 91 -4.66 11.27 5.34
N ILE A 92 -5.47 10.83 4.38
CA ILE A 92 -4.94 10.39 3.09
C ILE A 92 -4.32 11.59 2.36
N PRO A 93 -3.06 11.52 1.93
CA PRO A 93 -2.38 12.64 1.26
C PRO A 93 -2.78 12.75 -0.22
N LEU A 94 -4.07 12.94 -0.49
CA LEU A 94 -4.62 12.92 -1.86
C LEU A 94 -3.99 13.95 -2.79
N ASN A 95 -3.80 15.18 -2.31
CA ASN A 95 -3.24 16.24 -3.14
C ASN A 95 -1.78 15.95 -3.51
N SER A 96 -0.98 15.53 -2.54
CA SER A 96 0.42 15.15 -2.75
C SER A 96 0.55 13.98 -3.75
N LEU A 97 -0.32 12.99 -3.66
CA LEU A 97 -0.34 11.86 -4.59
C LEU A 97 -0.71 12.30 -6.01
N LYS A 98 -1.73 13.15 -6.15
CA LYS A 98 -2.13 13.70 -7.46
C LYS A 98 -1.03 14.55 -8.09
N GLU A 99 -0.37 15.40 -7.31
CA GLU A 99 0.77 16.22 -7.76
C GLU A 99 1.95 15.34 -8.20
N SER A 100 2.13 14.17 -7.59
CA SER A 100 3.14 13.19 -7.98
C SER A 100 2.73 12.32 -9.18
N GLY A 101 1.57 12.56 -9.77
CA GLY A 101 1.09 11.90 -10.98
C GLY A 101 0.30 10.61 -10.74
N TYR A 102 -0.10 10.32 -9.50
CA TYR A 102 -0.93 9.15 -9.21
C TYR A 102 -2.40 9.40 -9.50
N ARG A 103 -3.04 8.45 -10.16
CA ARG A 103 -4.50 8.37 -10.21
C ARG A 103 -5.01 7.66 -8.97
N ILE A 104 -5.93 8.31 -8.26
CA ILE A 104 -6.57 7.70 -7.10
C ILE A 104 -7.71 6.81 -7.57
N VAL A 105 -7.71 5.56 -7.17
CA VAL A 105 -8.73 4.56 -7.49
C VAL A 105 -9.22 3.94 -6.20
N ALA A 106 -10.51 4.04 -5.93
CA ALA A 106 -11.13 3.43 -4.77
C ALA A 106 -11.75 2.07 -5.14
N LEU A 107 -11.47 1.04 -4.35
CA LEU A 107 -12.17 -0.24 -4.42
C LEU A 107 -13.47 -0.13 -3.62
N GLU A 108 -14.57 0.12 -4.32
CA GLU A 108 -15.88 0.35 -3.71
C GLU A 108 -16.99 -0.20 -4.60
N GLN A 109 -18.11 -0.59 -3.98
CA GLN A 109 -19.32 -0.96 -4.68
C GLN A 109 -20.35 0.19 -4.57
N ASN A 110 -20.66 0.83 -5.68
CA ASN A 110 -21.74 1.81 -5.78
C ASN A 110 -22.26 1.88 -7.24
N ASP A 111 -23.34 2.64 -7.45
CA ASP A 111 -23.99 2.72 -8.75
C ASP A 111 -23.12 3.32 -9.87
N ARG A 112 -22.01 3.97 -9.53
CA ARG A 112 -21.06 4.56 -10.47
C ARG A 112 -19.76 3.77 -10.60
N SER A 113 -19.65 2.63 -9.89
CA SER A 113 -18.48 1.76 -10.00
C SER A 113 -18.44 1.08 -11.37
N ILE A 114 -17.24 0.94 -11.91
CA ILE A 114 -16.98 0.11 -13.08
C ILE A 114 -16.47 -1.26 -12.65
N ASN A 115 -16.69 -2.27 -13.47
CA ASN A 115 -16.14 -3.59 -13.20
C ASN A 115 -14.61 -3.55 -13.28
N LEU A 116 -13.95 -4.19 -12.33
CA LEU A 116 -12.48 -4.26 -12.31
C LEU A 116 -11.89 -4.84 -13.61
N ALA A 117 -12.57 -5.79 -14.22
CA ALA A 117 -12.14 -6.38 -15.50
C ALA A 117 -12.12 -5.38 -16.66
N ASP A 118 -12.94 -4.32 -16.58
CA ASP A 118 -13.05 -3.28 -17.59
C ASP A 118 -12.14 -2.07 -17.29
N TYR A 119 -11.46 -2.09 -16.15
CA TYR A 119 -10.57 -1.00 -15.75
C TYR A 119 -9.21 -1.11 -16.42
N THR A 120 -8.79 -0.03 -17.08
CA THR A 120 -7.43 0.10 -17.63
C THR A 120 -6.59 0.96 -16.70
N SER A 121 -5.53 0.38 -16.16
CA SER A 121 -4.64 1.04 -15.22
C SER A 121 -3.72 2.04 -15.95
N PRO A 122 -3.60 3.28 -15.45
CA PRO A 122 -2.53 4.19 -15.85
C PRO A 122 -1.18 3.73 -15.27
N GLU A 123 -0.10 4.45 -15.65
CA GLU A 123 1.26 4.11 -15.20
C GLU A 123 1.44 4.21 -13.68
N LYS A 124 0.74 5.16 -13.04
CA LYS A 124 0.81 5.39 -11.58
C LYS A 124 -0.57 5.36 -10.96
N VAL A 125 -0.78 4.45 -10.03
CA VAL A 125 -2.06 4.25 -9.34
C VAL A 125 -1.86 4.29 -7.84
N ALA A 126 -2.71 5.03 -7.14
CA ALA A 126 -2.90 4.91 -5.70
C ALA A 126 -4.26 4.24 -5.46
N LEU A 127 -4.22 3.00 -5.02
CA LEU A 127 -5.38 2.16 -4.77
C LEU A 127 -5.84 2.33 -3.32
N LEU A 128 -7.08 2.80 -3.13
CA LEU A 128 -7.72 3.04 -1.84
C LEU A 128 -8.78 1.98 -1.54
#